data_39da639dd3d01977bceda35a56b264c2
#
_entry.id   39da639dd3d01977bceda35a56b264c2
#
_cell.length_a   1.000
_cell.length_b   1.000
_cell.length_c   1.000
_cell.angle_alpha   90.00
_cell.angle_beta   90.00
_cell.angle_gamma   90.00
#
_symmetry.space_group_name_H-M   'P 1'
#
loop_
_entity.id
_entity.type
_entity.pdbx_description
1 polymer ?
#
loop_
_entity_poly.entity_id
_entity_poly.type
_entity_poly.pdbx_seq_one_letter_code
_entity_poly.pdbx_strand_id
1 'polypeptide(L)'
;MKHYLWSMALATVLLSSCSSTSKLYSWYNYEPVSYAVAKNPTPERIETLKKVYERLINEPKGLRKMPPPGICAEYGYLLYKQGQQERGLRLLEREIELYPESTFFIGNLIKQLKK
;
A
#
# COMPACT_ATOMS: atom_id res chain seq x y z
N MET A 1 44.96 20.15 -22.35
CA MET A 1 44.69 18.69 -22.21
C MET A 1 44.38 18.28 -20.77
N LYS A 2 45.08 18.81 -19.78
CA LYS A 2 44.83 18.43 -18.35
C LYS A 2 43.43 18.85 -17.86
N HIS A 3 42.85 19.93 -18.35
CA HIS A 3 41.54 20.44 -17.92
C HIS A 3 40.36 19.57 -18.38
N TYR A 4 40.47 18.91 -19.56
CA TYR A 4 39.44 18.04 -20.09
C TYR A 4 39.30 16.73 -19.34
N LEU A 5 40.39 16.19 -18.82
CA LEU A 5 40.39 14.98 -17.99
C LEU A 5 39.68 15.19 -16.66
N TRP A 6 39.83 16.37 -16.06
CA TRP A 6 39.15 16.72 -14.81
C TRP A 6 37.65 16.95 -15.03
N SER A 7 37.26 17.56 -16.15
CA SER A 7 35.86 17.75 -16.51
C SER A 7 35.15 16.41 -16.79
N MET A 8 35.83 15.47 -17.43
CA MET A 8 35.30 14.13 -17.65
C MET A 8 35.13 13.33 -16.34
N ALA A 9 36.09 13.45 -15.43
CA ALA A 9 36.01 12.78 -14.13
C ALA A 9 34.85 13.33 -13.28
N LEU A 10 34.59 14.63 -13.34
CA LEU A 10 33.47 15.25 -12.60
C LEU A 10 32.11 14.83 -13.18
N ALA A 11 32.02 14.69 -14.51
CA ALA A 11 30.78 14.25 -15.17
C ALA A 11 30.42 12.80 -14.84
N THR A 12 31.39 11.91 -14.68
CA THR A 12 31.15 10.50 -14.33
C THR A 12 30.68 10.34 -12.88
N VAL A 13 31.07 11.19 -11.97
CA VAL A 13 30.62 11.16 -10.58
C VAL A 13 29.14 11.58 -10.46
N LEU A 14 28.67 12.49 -11.32
CA LEU A 14 27.27 12.93 -11.31
C LEU A 14 26.29 11.87 -11.85
N LEU A 15 26.77 10.90 -12.64
CA LEU A 15 25.92 9.84 -13.20
C LEU A 15 25.74 8.64 -12.25
N SER A 16 26.49 8.55 -11.17
CA SER A 16 26.42 7.44 -10.22
C SER A 16 25.44 7.66 -9.05
N SER A 17 24.68 8.76 -9.04
CA SER A 17 23.80 9.11 -7.92
C SER A 17 22.39 8.50 -8.01
N CYS A 18 22.10 7.61 -8.99
CA CYS A 18 20.76 7.05 -9.23
C CYS A 18 20.61 5.59 -8.77
N SER A 19 21.36 5.12 -7.75
CA SER A 19 21.40 3.69 -7.44
C SER A 19 20.75 3.27 -6.13
N SER A 20 19.75 3.98 -5.62
CA SER A 20 19.05 3.56 -4.41
C SER A 20 17.61 3.15 -4.74
N THR A 21 17.36 1.82 -4.78
CA THR A 21 16.04 1.23 -5.07
C THR A 21 15.38 0.65 -3.81
N SER A 22 15.64 1.22 -2.63
CA SER A 22 14.97 0.80 -1.40
C SER A 22 13.51 1.22 -1.45
N LYS A 23 12.60 0.24 -1.49
CA LYS A 23 11.16 0.49 -1.51
C LYS A 23 10.67 0.93 -0.13
N LEU A 24 9.83 1.96 -0.10
CA LEU A 24 9.21 2.44 1.14
C LEU A 24 8.29 1.39 1.74
N TYR A 25 7.54 0.68 0.90
CA TYR A 25 6.60 -0.37 1.30
C TYR A 25 6.85 -1.65 0.52
N SER A 26 6.55 -2.79 1.11
CA SER A 26 6.42 -4.04 0.37
C SER A 26 4.96 -4.28 0.02
N TRP A 27 4.68 -4.45 -1.26
CA TRP A 27 3.35 -4.73 -1.77
C TRP A 27 3.11 -6.22 -1.99
N TYR A 28 4.15 -7.06 -1.77
CA TYR A 28 4.07 -8.49 -2.06
C TYR A 28 3.51 -8.73 -3.47
N ASN A 29 2.51 -9.59 -3.57
CA ASN A 29 1.81 -9.89 -4.83
C ASN A 29 0.43 -9.22 -4.91
N TYR A 30 0.26 -8.06 -4.25
CA TYR A 30 -1.02 -7.33 -4.23
C TYR A 30 -1.51 -6.99 -5.64
N GLU A 31 -0.64 -6.44 -6.49
CA GLU A 31 -1.04 -5.95 -7.81
C GLU A 31 -1.68 -7.04 -8.69
N PRO A 32 -1.03 -8.17 -8.97
CA PRO A 32 -1.65 -9.20 -9.81
C PRO A 32 -2.90 -9.83 -9.16
N VAL A 33 -2.91 -9.98 -7.84
CA VAL A 33 -4.05 -10.57 -7.12
C VAL A 33 -5.26 -9.63 -7.13
N SER A 34 -5.07 -8.34 -6.82
CA SER A 34 -6.15 -7.35 -6.85
C SER A 34 -6.69 -7.15 -8.26
N TYR A 35 -5.83 -7.15 -9.26
CA TYR A 35 -6.24 -7.09 -10.66
C TYR A 35 -7.10 -8.28 -11.07
N ALA A 36 -6.72 -9.49 -10.65
CA ALA A 36 -7.51 -10.70 -10.94
C ALA A 36 -8.92 -10.62 -10.34
N VAL A 37 -9.06 -10.08 -9.13
CA VAL A 37 -10.36 -9.85 -8.48
C VAL A 37 -11.17 -8.79 -9.26
N ALA A 38 -10.54 -7.68 -9.61
CA ALA A 38 -11.21 -6.61 -10.36
C ALA A 38 -11.73 -7.09 -11.71
N LYS A 39 -10.98 -7.95 -12.38
CA LYS A 39 -11.33 -8.50 -13.68
C LYS A 39 -12.47 -9.52 -13.59
N ASN A 40 -12.45 -10.39 -12.60
CA ASN A 40 -13.49 -11.42 -12.40
C ASN A 40 -13.51 -11.83 -10.91
N PRO A 41 -14.40 -11.24 -10.10
CA PRO A 41 -14.46 -11.52 -8.66
C PRO A 41 -15.11 -12.88 -8.40
N THR A 42 -14.30 -13.91 -8.20
CA THR A 42 -14.76 -15.22 -7.72
C THR A 42 -14.50 -15.35 -6.22
N PRO A 43 -15.22 -16.20 -5.48
CA PRO A 43 -14.96 -16.44 -4.06
C PRO A 43 -13.50 -16.82 -3.78
N GLU A 44 -12.89 -17.66 -4.62
CA GLU A 44 -11.49 -18.09 -4.47
C GLU A 44 -10.51 -16.93 -4.64
N ARG A 45 -10.76 -16.05 -5.63
CA ARG A 45 -9.92 -14.87 -5.86
C ARG A 45 -10.04 -13.87 -4.73
N ILE A 46 -11.24 -13.66 -4.21
CA ILE A 46 -11.47 -12.78 -3.07
C ILE A 46 -10.76 -13.31 -1.82
N GLU A 47 -10.84 -14.63 -1.55
CA GLU A 47 -10.11 -15.23 -0.44
C GLU A 47 -8.58 -15.11 -0.60
N THR A 48 -8.07 -15.24 -1.82
CA THR A 48 -6.65 -15.01 -2.11
C THR A 48 -6.26 -13.57 -1.81
N LEU A 49 -7.07 -12.60 -2.22
CA LEU A 49 -6.84 -11.18 -1.94
C LEU A 49 -6.87 -10.89 -0.43
N LYS A 50 -7.80 -11.49 0.30
CA LYS A 50 -7.85 -11.36 1.76
C LYS A 50 -6.56 -11.82 2.42
N LYS A 51 -5.99 -12.95 1.98
CA LYS A 51 -4.69 -13.43 2.47
C LYS A 51 -3.56 -12.44 2.20
N VAL A 52 -3.59 -11.78 1.04
CA VAL A 52 -2.62 -10.73 0.70
C VAL A 52 -2.77 -9.53 1.63
N TYR A 53 -3.99 -9.07 1.88
CA TYR A 53 -4.25 -7.99 2.84
C TYR A 53 -3.75 -8.34 4.25
N GLU A 54 -4.06 -9.56 4.73
CA GLU A 54 -3.59 -10.02 6.04
C GLU A 54 -2.06 -9.96 6.13
N ARG A 55 -1.38 -10.40 5.08
CA ARG A 55 0.08 -10.38 5.04
C ARG A 55 0.64 -8.97 5.03
N LEU A 56 0.04 -8.08 4.24
CA LEU A 56 0.45 -6.68 4.17
C LEU A 56 0.30 -5.95 5.52
N ILE A 57 -0.72 -6.31 6.29
CA ILE A 57 -1.03 -5.68 7.57
C ILE A 57 -0.22 -6.29 8.71
N ASN A 58 -0.08 -7.60 8.75
CA ASN A 58 0.54 -8.32 9.87
C ASN A 58 2.05 -8.50 9.71
N GLU A 59 2.56 -8.50 8.47
CA GLU A 59 3.97 -8.69 8.16
C GLU A 59 4.49 -7.56 7.25
N PRO A 60 4.28 -6.27 7.63
CA PRO A 60 4.70 -5.17 6.78
C PRO A 60 6.22 -5.13 6.64
N LYS A 61 6.69 -4.96 5.42
CA LYS A 61 8.10 -4.84 5.08
C LYS A 61 8.35 -3.53 4.32
N GLY A 62 9.58 -3.28 3.94
CA GLY A 62 10.02 -2.04 3.34
C GLY A 62 10.58 -1.09 4.40
N LEU A 63 11.02 0.09 4.01
CA LEU A 63 11.66 1.03 4.92
C LEU A 63 10.72 1.55 6.00
N ARG A 64 9.45 1.73 5.68
CA ARG A 64 8.44 2.23 6.60
C ARG A 64 7.94 1.20 7.60
N LYS A 65 8.06 -0.08 7.30
CA LYS A 65 7.61 -1.20 8.17
C LYS A 65 6.17 -1.02 8.65
N MET A 66 5.29 -0.56 7.77
CA MET A 66 3.87 -0.38 8.02
C MET A 66 3.09 -0.75 6.76
N PRO A 67 1.79 -1.09 6.87
CA PRO A 67 0.99 -1.38 5.70
C PRO A 67 1.00 -0.22 4.71
N PRO A 68 1.03 -0.49 3.39
CA PRO A 68 0.96 0.57 2.40
C PRO A 68 -0.32 1.40 2.50
N PRO A 69 -0.30 2.67 2.04
CA PRO A 69 -1.50 3.52 2.07
C PRO A 69 -2.67 2.87 1.33
N GLY A 70 -3.83 2.90 1.96
CA GLY A 70 -5.07 2.37 1.39
C GLY A 70 -5.38 0.92 1.74
N ILE A 71 -4.41 0.11 2.14
CA ILE A 71 -4.59 -1.34 2.38
C ILE A 71 -5.57 -1.62 3.52
N CYS A 72 -5.42 -0.95 4.66
CA CYS A 72 -6.36 -1.11 5.77
C CYS A 72 -7.77 -0.67 5.39
N ALA A 73 -7.89 0.41 4.59
CA ALA A 73 -9.19 0.89 4.12
C ALA A 73 -9.86 -0.08 3.16
N GLU A 74 -9.13 -0.59 2.16
CA GLU A 74 -9.66 -1.56 1.20
C GLU A 74 -10.14 -2.84 1.89
N TYR A 75 -9.30 -3.40 2.74
CA TYR A 75 -9.65 -4.61 3.48
C TYR A 75 -10.79 -4.36 4.46
N GLY A 76 -10.77 -3.24 5.15
CA GLY A 76 -11.85 -2.84 6.07
C GLY A 76 -13.20 -2.74 5.37
N TYR A 77 -13.23 -2.11 4.21
CA TYR A 77 -14.44 -2.00 3.38
C TYR A 77 -14.93 -3.37 2.89
N LEU A 78 -14.01 -4.20 2.39
CA LEU A 78 -14.34 -5.56 1.95
C LEU A 78 -14.99 -6.38 3.08
N LEU A 79 -14.38 -6.39 4.28
CA LEU A 79 -14.92 -7.11 5.43
C LEU A 79 -16.28 -6.57 5.86
N TYR A 80 -16.44 -5.25 5.86
CA TYR A 80 -17.72 -4.62 6.18
C TYR A 80 -18.83 -5.11 5.23
N LYS A 81 -18.56 -5.11 3.94
CA LYS A 81 -19.50 -5.58 2.91
C LYS A 81 -19.82 -7.08 3.01
N GLN A 82 -18.90 -7.87 3.56
CA GLN A 82 -19.09 -9.31 3.81
C GLN A 82 -19.78 -9.62 5.15
N GLY A 83 -20.24 -8.61 5.88
CA GLY A 83 -20.94 -8.77 7.14
C GLY A 83 -20.07 -8.71 8.39
N GLN A 84 -18.74 -8.64 8.26
CA GLN A 84 -17.82 -8.43 9.37
C GLN A 84 -17.66 -6.93 9.66
N GLN A 85 -18.77 -6.31 10.03
CA GLN A 85 -18.88 -4.85 10.12
C GLN A 85 -17.93 -4.24 11.14
N GLU A 86 -17.87 -4.82 12.34
CA GLU A 86 -17.05 -4.31 13.43
C GLU A 86 -15.55 -4.36 13.10
N ARG A 87 -15.10 -5.49 12.56
CA ARG A 87 -13.70 -5.64 12.13
C ARG A 87 -13.37 -4.71 10.97
N GLY A 88 -14.31 -4.57 10.03
CA GLY A 88 -14.17 -3.65 8.91
C GLY A 88 -14.01 -2.20 9.35
N LEU A 89 -14.85 -1.74 10.29
CA LEU A 89 -14.76 -0.39 10.83
C LEU A 89 -13.44 -0.14 11.56
N ARG A 90 -12.96 -1.12 12.37
CA ARG A 90 -11.66 -0.99 13.03
C ARG A 90 -10.50 -0.83 12.04
N LEU A 91 -10.56 -1.51 10.90
CA LEU A 91 -9.54 -1.37 9.86
C LEU A 91 -9.61 -0.01 9.16
N LEU A 92 -10.81 0.52 8.93
CA LEU A 92 -10.97 1.87 8.40
C LEU A 92 -10.41 2.92 9.37
N GLU A 93 -10.67 2.78 10.65
CA GLU A 93 -10.10 3.62 11.70
C GLU A 93 -8.56 3.48 11.75
N ARG A 94 -8.04 2.27 11.57
CA ARG A 94 -6.60 2.02 11.50
C ARG A 94 -5.94 2.75 10.33
N GLU A 95 -6.60 2.85 9.19
CA GLU A 95 -6.10 3.64 8.06
C GLU A 95 -5.91 5.11 8.43
N ILE A 96 -6.86 5.70 9.14
CA ILE A 96 -6.76 7.09 9.62
C ILE A 96 -5.59 7.25 10.60
N GLU A 97 -5.39 6.29 11.50
CA GLU A 97 -4.26 6.32 12.44
C GLU A 97 -2.91 6.29 11.74
N LEU A 98 -2.77 5.43 10.72
CA LEU A 98 -1.52 5.27 9.96
C LEU A 98 -1.30 6.44 9.00
N TYR A 99 -2.36 6.95 8.41
CA TYR A 99 -2.37 7.99 7.37
C TYR A 99 -3.41 9.07 7.69
N PRO A 100 -3.07 10.01 8.61
CA PRO A 100 -4.02 11.06 9.04
C PRO A 100 -4.57 11.92 7.90
N GLU A 101 -3.85 12.03 6.80
CA GLU A 101 -4.30 12.72 5.59
C GLU A 101 -5.55 12.09 4.96
N SER A 102 -5.84 10.83 5.28
CA SER A 102 -7.04 10.12 4.80
C SER A 102 -8.30 10.42 5.62
N THR A 103 -8.19 11.18 6.71
CA THR A 103 -9.26 11.40 7.69
C THR A 103 -10.55 11.92 7.04
N PHE A 104 -10.45 12.87 6.12
CA PHE A 104 -11.64 13.42 5.46
C PHE A 104 -12.41 12.37 4.69
N PHE A 105 -11.70 11.64 3.81
CA PHE A 105 -12.33 10.62 2.95
C PHE A 105 -12.81 9.42 3.75
N ILE A 106 -11.94 8.81 4.53
CA ILE A 106 -12.26 7.60 5.30
C ILE A 106 -13.26 7.92 6.42
N GLY A 107 -13.14 9.07 7.07
CA GLY A 107 -14.10 9.50 8.08
C GLY A 107 -15.52 9.64 7.52
N ASN A 108 -15.66 10.20 6.34
CA ASN A 108 -16.95 10.28 5.67
C ASN A 108 -17.50 8.91 5.27
N LEU A 109 -16.62 8.03 4.78
CA LEU A 109 -17.00 6.64 4.49
C LEU A 109 -17.54 5.93 5.73
N ILE A 110 -16.85 6.03 6.86
CA ILE A 110 -17.30 5.44 8.14
C ILE A 110 -18.69 5.97 8.52
N LYS A 111 -18.91 7.28 8.41
CA LYS A 111 -20.23 7.87 8.69
C LYS A 111 -21.32 7.31 7.81
N GLN A 112 -21.04 7.12 6.51
CA GLN A 112 -22.01 6.56 5.57
C GLN A 112 -22.32 5.09 5.90
N LEU A 113 -21.31 4.31 6.27
CA LEU A 113 -21.49 2.90 6.61
C LEU A 113 -22.31 2.71 7.90
N LYS A 114 -22.18 3.62 8.87
CA LYS A 114 -22.90 3.56 10.15
C LYS A 114 -24.36 4.04 10.08
N LYS A 115 -24.77 4.58 8.95
CA LYS A 115 -26.18 4.93 8.73
C LYS A 115 -27.04 3.68 8.49
#